data_e306a1399a6d25cb4f8c0322182f31e0
#
_entry.id   e306a1399a6d25cb4f8c0322182f31e0
#
_cell.length_a   1.000
_cell.length_b   1.000
_cell.length_c   1.000
_cell.angle_alpha   90.00
_cell.angle_beta   90.00
_cell.angle_gamma   90.00
#
_symmetry.space_group_name_H-M   'P 1'
#
loop_
_entity.id
_entity.type
_entity.pdbx_description
1 polymer ?
#
loop_
_entity_poly.entity_id
_entity_poly.type
_entity_poly.pdbx_seq_one_letter_code
_entity_poly.pdbx_strand_id
1 'polypeptide(L)'
;MWLTQQQIADLFGVKQPAISKHLNNIFREGELDKNSVHSILEYTATDGKVYKTQFYNLDAILSVGYRVNSINATAFRRWATGVLKEHLLRGYSVNQQFLAIQRQMDIRFDEHFT
;
A
#
# COMPACT_ATOMS: atom_id res chain seq x y z
N MET A 1 -0.45 -2.54 -10.08
CA MET A 1 -1.36 -3.63 -9.64
C MET A 1 -2.72 -3.05 -9.34
N TRP A 2 -3.75 -3.66 -9.91
CA TRP A 2 -5.14 -3.26 -9.73
C TRP A 2 -5.96 -4.50 -9.43
N LEU A 3 -6.74 -4.48 -8.36
CA LEU A 3 -7.58 -5.60 -7.94
C LEU A 3 -9.02 -5.13 -7.69
N THR A 4 -9.97 -6.04 -7.93
CA THR A 4 -11.37 -5.84 -7.52
C THR A 4 -11.51 -6.07 -6.02
N GLN A 5 -12.64 -5.64 -5.43
CA GLN A 5 -12.92 -5.92 -4.02
C GLN A 5 -12.94 -7.43 -3.73
N GLN A 6 -13.48 -8.24 -4.65
CA GLN A 6 -13.51 -9.69 -4.46
C GLN A 6 -12.10 -10.29 -4.47
N GLN A 7 -11.24 -9.81 -5.36
CA GLN A 7 -9.85 -10.26 -5.39
C GLN A 7 -9.09 -9.86 -4.12
N ILE A 8 -9.34 -8.67 -3.60
CA ILE A 8 -8.77 -8.23 -2.33
C ILE A 8 -9.28 -9.09 -1.18
N ALA A 9 -10.57 -9.41 -1.17
CA ALA A 9 -11.18 -10.30 -0.18
C ALA A 9 -10.53 -11.68 -0.21
N ASP A 10 -10.33 -12.24 -1.40
CA ASP A 10 -9.67 -13.54 -1.59
C ASP A 10 -8.21 -13.49 -1.10
N LEU A 11 -7.51 -12.41 -1.38
CA LEU A 11 -6.13 -12.21 -0.93
C LEU A 11 -6.01 -12.27 0.59
N PHE A 12 -6.92 -11.60 1.30
CA PHE A 12 -6.89 -11.53 2.76
C PHE A 12 -7.73 -12.59 3.46
N GLY A 13 -8.42 -13.45 2.71
CA GLY A 13 -9.21 -14.54 3.27
C GLY A 13 -10.44 -14.07 4.04
N VAL A 14 -11.07 -13.01 3.58
CA VAL A 14 -12.28 -12.45 4.18
C VAL A 14 -13.38 -12.32 3.14
N LYS A 15 -14.58 -11.95 3.57
CA LYS A 15 -15.72 -11.72 2.68
C LYS A 15 -15.66 -10.33 2.05
N GLN A 16 -16.17 -10.21 0.82
CA GLN A 16 -16.17 -8.96 0.07
C GLN A 16 -16.84 -7.79 0.82
N PRO A 17 -17.96 -7.98 1.57
CA PRO A 17 -18.52 -6.88 2.36
C PRO A 17 -17.59 -6.28 3.40
N ALA A 18 -16.68 -7.08 3.98
CA ALA A 18 -15.66 -6.57 4.90
C ALA A 18 -14.69 -5.63 4.19
N ILE A 19 -14.28 -5.98 2.98
CA ILE A 19 -13.40 -5.14 2.16
C ILE A 19 -14.11 -3.83 1.81
N SER A 20 -15.37 -3.90 1.39
CA SER A 20 -16.18 -2.71 1.09
C SER A 20 -16.25 -1.76 2.28
N LYS A 21 -16.48 -2.30 3.48
CA LYS A 21 -16.52 -1.51 4.72
C LYS A 21 -15.18 -0.83 5.00
N HIS A 22 -14.08 -1.56 4.89
CA HIS A 22 -12.75 -1.00 5.13
C HIS A 22 -12.41 0.10 4.13
N LEU A 23 -12.70 -0.11 2.85
CA LEU A 23 -12.46 0.89 1.81
C LEU A 23 -13.29 2.16 2.06
N ASN A 24 -14.57 2.01 2.39
CA ASN A 24 -15.44 3.15 2.70
C ASN A 24 -14.90 3.95 3.89
N ASN A 25 -14.40 3.27 4.92
CA ASN A 25 -13.81 3.92 6.09
C ASN A 25 -12.51 4.64 5.74
N ILE A 26 -11.66 4.03 4.91
CA ILE A 26 -10.41 4.63 4.45
C ILE A 26 -10.69 5.95 3.72
N PHE A 27 -11.65 5.94 2.81
CA PHE A 27 -11.99 7.14 2.03
C PHE A 27 -12.68 8.20 2.89
N ARG A 28 -13.58 7.77 3.79
CA ARG A 28 -14.28 8.69 4.69
C ARG A 28 -13.33 9.38 5.66
N GLU A 29 -12.35 8.66 6.17
CA GLU A 29 -11.34 9.20 7.09
C GLU A 29 -10.27 10.03 6.40
N GLY A 30 -10.26 10.06 5.08
CA GLY A 30 -9.29 10.83 4.30
C GLY A 30 -7.90 10.20 4.26
N GLU A 31 -7.76 8.93 4.61
CA GLU A 31 -6.47 8.22 4.52
C GLU A 31 -5.95 8.16 3.09
N LEU A 32 -6.85 7.89 2.14
CA LEU A 32 -6.56 7.90 0.72
C LEU A 32 -7.64 8.66 -0.03
N ASP A 33 -7.23 9.31 -1.13
CA ASP A 33 -8.17 9.92 -2.07
C ASP A 33 -8.71 8.83 -3.00
N LYS A 34 -10.02 8.61 -2.98
CA LYS A 34 -10.69 7.60 -3.81
C LYS A 34 -10.37 7.77 -5.29
N ASN A 35 -10.32 9.00 -5.79
CA ASN A 35 -10.07 9.26 -7.21
C ASN A 35 -8.66 8.82 -7.64
N SER A 36 -7.70 8.83 -6.73
CA SER A 36 -6.32 8.43 -7.02
C SER A 36 -6.11 6.92 -7.00
N VAL A 37 -6.92 6.18 -6.25
CA VAL A 37 -6.68 4.75 -5.98
C VAL A 37 -7.76 3.82 -6.53
N HIS A 38 -8.77 4.39 -7.19
CA HIS A 38 -9.93 3.67 -7.69
C HIS A 38 -10.11 3.93 -9.18
N SER A 39 -10.45 2.89 -9.93
CA SER A 39 -10.73 2.98 -11.36
C SER A 39 -11.95 2.13 -11.70
N ILE A 40 -12.70 2.58 -12.68
CA ILE A 40 -13.88 1.86 -13.17
C ILE A 40 -13.63 1.47 -14.62
N LEU A 41 -13.80 0.18 -14.91
CA LEU A 41 -13.76 -0.36 -16.27
C LEU A 41 -15.16 -0.73 -16.70
N GLU A 42 -15.62 -0.14 -17.79
CA GLU A 42 -16.89 -0.49 -18.41
C GLU A 42 -16.66 -1.44 -19.59
N TYR A 43 -17.49 -2.45 -19.72
CA TYR A 43 -17.47 -3.33 -20.88
C TYR A 43 -18.88 -3.77 -21.25
N THR A 44 -19.08 -4.04 -22.54
CA THR A 44 -20.34 -4.58 -23.05
C THR A 44 -20.22 -6.09 -23.20
N ALA A 45 -21.05 -6.82 -22.47
CA ALA A 45 -21.06 -8.28 -22.53
C ALA A 45 -21.82 -8.77 -23.77
N THR A 46 -21.74 -10.09 -24.01
CA THR A 46 -22.44 -10.74 -25.15
C THR A 46 -23.96 -10.60 -25.09
N ASP A 47 -24.52 -10.37 -23.91
CA ASP A 47 -25.96 -10.12 -23.71
C ASP A 47 -26.39 -8.68 -24.05
N GLY A 48 -25.46 -7.84 -24.50
CA GLY A 48 -25.69 -6.45 -24.82
C GLY A 48 -25.76 -5.50 -23.63
N LYS A 49 -25.60 -6.01 -22.41
CA LYS A 49 -25.59 -5.17 -21.21
C LYS A 49 -24.20 -4.61 -20.96
N VAL A 50 -24.18 -3.39 -20.40
CA VAL A 50 -22.95 -2.72 -19.98
C VAL A 50 -22.71 -3.06 -18.51
N TYR A 51 -21.52 -3.57 -18.22
CA TYR A 51 -21.08 -3.88 -16.87
C TYR A 51 -19.97 -2.93 -16.46
N LYS A 52 -19.96 -2.55 -15.19
CA LYS A 52 -18.91 -1.74 -14.58
C LYS A 52 -18.16 -2.56 -13.55
N THR A 53 -16.86 -2.65 -13.70
CA THR A 53 -16.00 -3.29 -12.73
C THR A 53 -15.11 -2.25 -12.09
N GLN A 54 -15.07 -2.24 -10.75
CA GLN A 54 -14.29 -1.31 -9.98
C GLN A 54 -12.97 -1.97 -9.55
N PHE A 55 -11.88 -1.25 -9.75
CA PHE A 55 -10.54 -1.70 -9.41
C PHE A 55 -9.90 -0.73 -8.43
N TYR A 56 -9.04 -1.27 -7.58
CA TYR A 56 -8.30 -0.52 -6.57
C TYR A 56 -6.81 -0.79 -6.76
N ASN A 57 -5.99 0.25 -6.59
CA ASN A 57 -4.55 0.12 -6.79
C ASN A 57 -3.83 -0.42 -5.55
N LEU A 58 -2.50 -0.53 -5.64
CA LEU A 58 -1.68 -1.06 -4.56
C LEU A 58 -1.82 -0.27 -3.27
N ASP A 59 -1.93 1.05 -3.33
CA ASP A 59 -2.08 1.88 -2.12
C ASP A 59 -3.35 1.52 -1.36
N ALA A 60 -4.46 1.32 -2.08
CA ALA A 60 -5.71 0.88 -1.46
C ALA A 60 -5.59 -0.53 -0.88
N ILE A 61 -4.93 -1.44 -1.58
CA ILE A 61 -4.71 -2.82 -1.13
C ILE A 61 -3.89 -2.83 0.15
N LEU A 62 -2.82 -2.04 0.22
CA LEU A 62 -1.97 -1.92 1.40
C LEU A 62 -2.75 -1.37 2.60
N SER A 63 -3.52 -0.31 2.40
CA SER A 63 -4.35 0.28 3.47
C SER A 63 -5.36 -0.72 4.02
N VAL A 64 -6.02 -1.47 3.16
CA VAL A 64 -6.95 -2.52 3.57
C VAL A 64 -6.21 -3.61 4.34
N GLY A 65 -5.05 -4.03 3.89
CA GLY A 65 -4.25 -5.07 4.54
C GLY A 65 -3.85 -4.72 5.97
N TYR A 66 -3.69 -3.44 6.27
CA TYR A 66 -3.40 -2.98 7.63
C TYR A 66 -4.65 -2.89 8.53
N ARG A 67 -5.85 -2.95 7.97
CA ARG A 67 -7.11 -2.87 8.72
C ARG A 67 -7.78 -4.21 8.93
N VAL A 68 -7.58 -5.15 8.02
CA VAL A 68 -8.22 -6.47 8.07
C VAL A 68 -7.63 -7.31 9.19
N ASN A 69 -8.50 -7.95 9.99
CA ASN A 69 -8.08 -8.86 11.05
C ASN A 69 -8.27 -10.32 10.58
N SER A 70 -7.23 -10.86 9.96
CA SER A 70 -7.21 -12.25 9.48
C SER A 70 -5.78 -12.79 9.50
N ILE A 71 -5.65 -14.12 9.41
CA ILE A 71 -4.34 -14.78 9.33
C ILE A 71 -3.60 -14.34 8.09
N ASN A 72 -4.28 -14.27 6.94
CA ASN A 72 -3.68 -13.84 5.68
C ASN A 72 -3.22 -12.38 5.74
N ALA A 73 -4.03 -11.51 6.34
CA ALA A 73 -3.66 -10.10 6.52
C ALA A 73 -2.46 -9.95 7.45
N THR A 74 -2.37 -10.76 8.50
CA THR A 74 -1.21 -10.77 9.39
C THR A 74 0.05 -11.20 8.63
N ALA A 75 -0.03 -12.25 7.82
CA ALA A 75 1.08 -12.69 6.98
C ALA A 75 1.49 -11.61 5.98
N PHE A 76 0.52 -10.96 5.37
CA PHE A 76 0.73 -9.83 4.45
C PHE A 76 1.48 -8.68 5.14
N ARG A 77 1.03 -8.29 6.35
CA ARG A 77 1.68 -7.20 7.11
C ARG A 77 3.12 -7.56 7.47
N ARG A 78 3.39 -8.80 7.85
CA ARG A 78 4.75 -9.26 8.14
C ARG A 78 5.65 -9.19 6.92
N TRP A 79 5.15 -9.64 5.78
CA TRP A 79 5.88 -9.54 4.53
C TRP A 79 6.14 -8.09 4.14
N ALA A 80 5.12 -7.23 4.18
CA ALA A 80 5.25 -5.81 3.84
C ALA A 80 6.23 -5.10 4.78
N THR A 81 6.17 -5.40 6.08
CA THR A 81 7.11 -4.85 7.06
C THR A 81 8.54 -5.30 6.77
N GLY A 82 8.73 -6.56 6.38
CA GLY A 82 10.05 -7.08 6.01
C GLY A 82 10.63 -6.36 4.79
N VAL A 83 9.81 -6.18 3.75
CA VAL A 83 10.21 -5.43 2.55
C VAL A 83 10.56 -3.99 2.90
N LEU A 84 9.75 -3.32 3.71
CA LEU A 84 9.98 -1.94 4.12
C LEU A 84 11.28 -1.82 4.92
N LYS A 85 11.50 -2.73 5.87
CA LYS A 85 12.74 -2.76 6.65
C LYS A 85 13.96 -2.92 5.74
N GLU A 86 13.88 -3.82 4.78
CA GLU A 86 14.97 -4.05 3.84
C GLU A 86 15.29 -2.77 3.05
N HIS A 87 14.27 -2.10 2.53
CA HIS A 87 14.45 -0.85 1.80
C HIS A 87 15.02 0.26 2.67
N LEU A 88 14.54 0.40 3.90
CA LEU A 88 15.05 1.39 4.84
C LEU A 88 16.50 1.13 5.20
N LEU A 89 16.88 -0.14 5.43
CA LEU A 89 18.26 -0.51 5.74
C LEU A 89 19.18 -0.26 4.56
N ARG A 90 18.76 -0.57 3.33
CA ARG A 90 19.53 -0.25 2.13
C ARG A 90 19.72 1.24 1.96
N GLY A 91 18.63 1.99 2.08
CA GLY A 91 18.69 3.45 2.00
C GLY A 91 19.58 4.04 3.07
N TYR A 92 19.51 3.52 4.28
CA TYR A 92 20.39 3.93 5.37
C TYR A 92 21.86 3.61 5.07
N SER A 93 22.16 2.41 4.57
CA SER A 93 23.54 2.03 4.20
C SER A 93 24.10 2.93 3.11
N VAL A 94 23.32 3.23 2.06
CA VAL A 94 23.72 4.16 1.01
C VAL A 94 23.94 5.56 1.57
N ASN A 95 23.04 6.03 2.43
CA ASN A 95 23.16 7.34 3.08
C ASN A 95 24.36 7.39 4.02
N GLN A 96 24.66 6.31 4.70
CA GLN A 96 25.86 6.21 5.57
C GLN A 96 27.14 6.36 4.75
N GLN A 97 27.22 5.74 3.59
CA GLN A 97 28.38 5.88 2.71
C GLN A 97 28.50 7.32 2.20
N PHE A 98 27.38 7.92 1.82
CA PHE A 98 27.35 9.32 1.37
C PHE A 98 27.76 10.27 2.49
N LEU A 99 27.22 10.08 3.69
CA LEU A 99 27.56 10.91 4.85
C LEU A 99 29.02 10.74 5.28
N ALA A 100 29.57 9.53 5.15
CA ALA A 100 30.98 9.30 5.43
C ALA A 100 31.88 10.14 4.53
N ILE A 101 31.52 10.25 3.24
CA ILE A 101 32.23 11.11 2.30
C ILE A 101 32.09 12.58 2.69
N GLN A 102 30.88 13.02 3.06
CA GLN A 102 30.64 14.38 3.50
C GLN A 102 31.38 14.72 4.80
N ARG A 103 31.51 13.78 5.73
CA ARG A 103 32.24 13.98 6.97
C ARG A 103 33.69 14.31 6.75
N GLN A 104 34.30 13.70 5.75
CA GLN A 104 35.67 14.02 5.37
C GLN A 104 35.80 15.45 4.87
N MET A 105 34.72 16.00 4.33
CA MET A 105 34.67 17.36 3.80
C MET A 105 34.22 18.38 4.82
N ASP A 106 33.31 18.03 5.75
CA ASP A 106 32.78 18.94 6.74
C ASP A 106 32.44 18.25 8.07
N ILE A 107 33.45 17.95 8.85
CA ILE A 107 33.31 17.29 10.15
C ILE A 107 32.49 18.14 11.13
N ARG A 108 32.54 19.45 11.04
CA ARG A 108 31.84 20.37 11.97
C ARG A 108 30.33 20.27 11.85
N PHE A 109 29.83 19.95 10.68
CA PHE A 109 28.41 19.84 10.45
C PHE A 109 27.77 18.74 11.31
N ASP A 110 28.44 17.62 11.47
CA ASP A 110 27.95 16.51 12.28
C ASP A 110 27.89 16.81 13.77
N GLU A 111 28.82 17.62 14.27
CA GLU A 111 28.87 17.99 15.69
C GLU A 111 27.63 18.76 16.13
N HIS A 112 26.94 19.44 15.22
CA HIS A 112 25.74 20.21 15.53
C HIS A 112 24.47 19.35 15.67
N PHE A 113 24.51 18.09 15.25
CA PHE A 113 23.38 17.19 15.28
C PHE A 113 23.46 16.10 16.35
N THR A 114 24.45 16.14 17.15
CA THR A 114 24.64 15.20 18.29
C THR A 114 24.26 15.85 19.65
#